data_8fce46b623e36ac27b6fe6183c974a6b
#
_entry.id   8fce46b623e36ac27b6fe6183c974a6b
#
_cell.length_a   1.000
_cell.length_b   1.000
_cell.length_c   1.000
_cell.angle_alpha   90.00
_cell.angle_beta   90.00
_cell.angle_gamma   90.00
#
_symmetry.space_group_name_H-M   'P 1'
#
loop_
_entity.id
_entity.type
_entity.pdbx_description
1 polymer ?
#
loop_
_entity_poly.entity_id
_entity_poly.type
_entity_poly.pdbx_seq_one_letter_code
_entity_poly.pdbx_strand_id
1 'polypeptide(L)'
;MSPPKGNLKARGPRADPVPVTVFSAPELLNVAEAEGMIFPPHVVDQLVAALDAGKHVILTGPPGTGKTTLAYLAAELGRHSMLCTGYQPTTATSEWTTFETIGGLQPTPEGLIFRPGLFVEAIETGKWLVIDELNRSNFDRAFGQLFTVLSGSAVVLPFRRSGQIKPISLVPHGVEAPADTDPIRLPASWRIIATMNALDKHLLFDMSYALMRRFAFIEVTTPPDWAYEKLLEGDGEIVQKLLPLRTLNNLGPAIFVDAKRYVHRRQRDDVTQSRLLYEIFYAFFLPQFEGIDEHKAVQLYKLVAKHLDPPEQAETQRVVAELLGEELVG
;
A
#
# COMPACT_ATOMS: atom_id res chain seq x y z
N MET A 1 53.14 -18.65 21.63
CA MET A 1 52.72 -17.28 21.23
C MET A 1 51.19 -17.29 21.11
N SER A 2 50.51 -16.72 22.08
CA SER A 2 49.04 -16.60 22.10
C SER A 2 48.63 -15.39 21.25
N PRO A 3 47.51 -15.47 20.50
CA PRO A 3 47.02 -14.35 19.68
C PRO A 3 46.47 -13.23 20.58
N PRO A 4 46.57 -11.96 20.15
CA PRO A 4 46.09 -10.83 20.92
C PRO A 4 44.55 -10.83 21.06
N LYS A 5 44.08 -10.68 22.30
CA LYS A 5 42.65 -10.47 22.63
C LYS A 5 42.25 -9.09 22.07
N GLY A 6 41.52 -9.12 20.95
CA GLY A 6 40.87 -7.93 20.45
C GLY A 6 39.81 -7.43 21.43
N ASN A 7 39.97 -6.22 21.94
CA ASN A 7 38.96 -5.51 22.73
C ASN A 7 37.71 -5.24 21.85
N LEU A 8 36.69 -6.07 21.99
CA LEU A 8 35.34 -5.74 21.56
C LEU A 8 34.86 -4.59 22.48
N LYS A 9 35.00 -3.36 22.01
CA LYS A 9 34.31 -2.21 22.63
C LYS A 9 32.82 -2.53 22.62
N ALA A 10 32.24 -2.70 23.81
CA ALA A 10 30.80 -2.84 23.97
C ALA A 10 30.13 -1.65 23.26
N ARG A 11 29.22 -1.94 22.33
CA ARG A 11 28.35 -0.92 21.73
C ARG A 11 27.57 -0.30 22.91
N GLY A 12 27.74 1.00 23.10
CA GLY A 12 26.95 1.76 24.06
C GLY A 12 25.44 1.55 23.83
N PRO A 13 24.58 1.77 24.83
CA PRO A 13 23.16 1.64 24.67
C PRO A 13 22.72 2.50 23.47
N ARG A 14 21.98 1.89 22.53
CA ARG A 14 21.31 2.63 21.46
C ARG A 14 20.40 3.65 22.15
N ALA A 15 20.58 4.94 21.84
CA ALA A 15 19.57 5.91 22.22
C ALA A 15 18.22 5.44 21.67
N ASP A 16 17.24 5.30 22.55
CA ASP A 16 15.87 5.04 22.12
C ASP A 16 15.46 6.14 21.14
N PRO A 17 14.75 5.83 20.06
CA PRO A 17 14.28 6.85 19.14
C PRO A 17 13.46 7.87 19.93
N VAL A 18 13.80 9.15 19.81
CA VAL A 18 13.01 10.23 20.40
C VAL A 18 11.59 10.08 19.88
N PRO A 19 10.57 9.97 20.74
CA PRO A 19 9.18 9.91 20.31
C PRO A 19 8.88 11.16 19.50
N VAL A 20 8.71 11.03 18.21
CA VAL A 20 8.22 12.09 17.35
C VAL A 20 6.71 11.96 17.37
N THR A 21 6.03 12.83 18.11
CA THR A 21 4.57 12.85 18.12
C THR A 21 4.10 13.10 16.70
N VAL A 22 3.49 12.09 16.10
CA VAL A 22 2.85 12.15 14.80
C VAL A 22 1.48 12.85 15.03
N PHE A 23 0.68 12.98 14.02
CA PHE A 23 -0.72 13.41 14.14
C PHE A 23 -1.55 12.39 14.94
N SER A 24 -2.75 12.78 15.40
CA SER A 24 -3.64 11.88 16.17
C SER A 24 -4.48 10.97 15.26
N ALA A 25 -4.90 9.82 15.78
CA ALA A 25 -5.81 8.92 15.06
C ALA A 25 -7.17 9.58 14.74
N PRO A 26 -7.80 10.36 15.63
CA PRO A 26 -9.01 11.12 15.31
C PRO A 26 -8.82 12.09 14.14
N GLU A 27 -7.68 12.78 14.03
CA GLU A 27 -7.41 13.67 12.90
C GLU A 27 -7.39 12.89 11.58
N LEU A 28 -6.71 11.73 11.55
CA LEU A 28 -6.66 10.89 10.35
C LEU A 28 -8.04 10.32 10.00
N LEU A 29 -8.84 9.91 10.99
CA LEU A 29 -10.22 9.46 10.77
C LEU A 29 -11.09 10.56 10.18
N ASN A 30 -11.01 11.78 10.71
CA ASN A 30 -11.78 12.93 10.22
C ASN A 30 -11.41 13.29 8.77
N VAL A 31 -10.11 13.29 8.44
CA VAL A 31 -9.67 13.55 7.07
C VAL A 31 -10.14 12.44 6.13
N ALA A 32 -10.06 11.19 6.55
CA ALA A 32 -10.53 10.05 5.77
C ALA A 32 -12.04 10.14 5.50
N GLU A 33 -12.84 10.48 6.50
CA GLU A 33 -14.30 10.65 6.36
C GLU A 33 -14.65 11.81 5.42
N ALA A 34 -13.92 12.91 5.47
CA ALA A 34 -14.08 14.04 4.54
C ALA A 34 -13.82 13.64 3.08
N GLU A 35 -12.90 12.71 2.84
CA GLU A 35 -12.61 12.11 1.52
C GLU A 35 -13.58 10.95 1.15
N GLY A 36 -14.61 10.72 1.97
CA GLY A 36 -15.60 9.66 1.76
C GLY A 36 -15.08 8.25 2.06
N MET A 37 -14.02 8.13 2.85
CA MET A 37 -13.44 6.85 3.25
C MET A 37 -13.78 6.53 4.71
N ILE A 38 -14.17 5.29 4.98
CA ILE A 38 -14.46 4.82 6.34
C ILE A 38 -13.50 3.69 6.68
N PHE A 39 -12.65 3.93 7.68
CA PHE A 39 -11.72 2.93 8.21
C PHE A 39 -12.13 2.50 9.62
N PRO A 40 -11.90 1.23 9.99
CA PRO A 40 -12.06 0.80 11.37
C PRO A 40 -11.11 1.60 12.28
N PRO A 41 -11.58 2.20 13.39
CA PRO A 41 -10.75 3.04 14.26
C PRO A 41 -9.46 2.35 14.72
N HIS A 42 -9.53 1.07 15.08
CA HIS A 42 -8.35 0.30 15.54
C HIS A 42 -7.24 0.20 14.49
N VAL A 43 -7.56 0.21 13.19
CA VAL A 43 -6.57 0.21 12.10
C VAL A 43 -5.79 1.51 12.10
N VAL A 44 -6.51 2.63 12.25
CA VAL A 44 -5.93 3.97 12.30
C VAL A 44 -5.11 4.17 13.57
N ASP A 45 -5.60 3.69 14.73
CA ASP A 45 -4.86 3.71 16.00
C ASP A 45 -3.53 2.95 15.88
N GLN A 46 -3.54 1.75 15.27
CA GLN A 46 -2.32 0.96 15.03
C GLN A 46 -1.35 1.68 14.11
N LEU A 47 -1.85 2.32 13.04
CA LEU A 47 -1.02 3.06 12.10
C LEU A 47 -0.30 4.23 12.79
N VAL A 48 -1.04 5.04 13.53
CA VAL A 48 -0.49 6.19 14.25
C VAL A 48 0.52 5.72 15.31
N ALA A 49 0.17 4.71 16.11
CA ALA A 49 1.08 4.15 17.12
C ALA A 49 2.37 3.57 16.51
N ALA A 50 2.29 2.93 15.34
CA ALA A 50 3.46 2.41 14.66
C ALA A 50 4.37 3.53 14.16
N LEU A 51 3.79 4.59 13.55
CA LEU A 51 4.53 5.76 13.08
C LEU A 51 5.19 6.51 14.24
N ASP A 52 4.49 6.70 15.37
CA ASP A 52 5.02 7.30 16.60
C ASP A 52 6.18 6.47 17.20
N ALA A 53 6.06 5.15 17.16
CA ALA A 53 7.13 4.24 17.58
C ALA A 53 8.35 4.23 16.62
N GLY A 54 8.37 5.08 15.60
CA GLY A 54 9.47 5.18 14.64
C GLY A 54 9.52 4.04 13.62
N LYS A 55 8.44 3.26 13.47
CA LYS A 55 8.36 2.17 12.51
C LYS A 55 7.99 2.67 11.13
N HIS A 56 8.50 2.00 10.10
CA HIS A 56 7.89 1.97 8.79
C HIS A 56 6.65 1.08 8.83
N VAL A 57 5.73 1.24 7.89
CA VAL A 57 4.46 0.50 7.91
C VAL A 57 4.23 -0.23 6.60
N ILE A 58 3.69 -1.44 6.69
CA ILE A 58 3.12 -2.18 5.57
C ILE A 58 1.64 -2.42 5.88
N LEU A 59 0.77 -1.78 5.09
CA LEU A 59 -0.67 -1.98 5.13
C LEU A 59 -1.02 -3.22 4.29
N THR A 60 -1.57 -4.24 4.93
CA THR A 60 -2.01 -5.47 4.26
C THR A 60 -3.54 -5.55 4.25
N GLY A 61 -4.12 -6.32 3.36
CA GLY A 61 -5.57 -6.52 3.34
C GLY A 61 -6.12 -6.79 1.95
N PRO A 62 -7.42 -7.07 1.83
CA PRO A 62 -8.07 -7.31 0.55
C PRO A 62 -7.95 -6.13 -0.42
N PRO A 63 -8.09 -6.36 -1.74
CA PRO A 63 -8.20 -5.28 -2.71
C PRO A 63 -9.39 -4.35 -2.39
N GLY A 64 -9.26 -3.06 -2.72
CA GLY A 64 -10.36 -2.10 -2.58
C GLY A 64 -10.72 -1.69 -1.13
N THR A 65 -9.89 -2.02 -0.13
CA THR A 65 -10.09 -1.57 1.27
C THR A 65 -9.53 -0.19 1.56
N GLY A 66 -8.96 0.49 0.56
CA GLY A 66 -8.44 1.85 0.72
C GLY A 66 -7.03 1.95 1.31
N LYS A 67 -6.23 0.88 1.31
CA LYS A 67 -4.85 0.86 1.85
C LYS A 67 -4.01 2.01 1.33
N THR A 68 -3.98 2.19 0.01
CA THR A 68 -3.19 3.22 -0.66
C THR A 68 -3.70 4.62 -0.31
N THR A 69 -5.02 4.80 -0.24
CA THR A 69 -5.64 6.06 0.21
C THR A 69 -5.26 6.37 1.66
N LEU A 70 -5.33 5.38 2.56
CA LEU A 70 -4.92 5.55 3.96
C LEU A 70 -3.44 5.95 4.08
N ALA A 71 -2.56 5.33 3.27
CA ALA A 71 -1.14 5.68 3.22
C ALA A 71 -0.93 7.13 2.76
N TYR A 72 -1.65 7.59 1.74
CA TYR A 72 -1.57 8.98 1.27
C TYR A 72 -2.08 9.98 2.30
N LEU A 73 -3.21 9.70 2.93
CA LEU A 73 -3.79 10.58 3.96
C LEU A 73 -2.85 10.69 5.18
N ALA A 74 -2.26 9.59 5.61
CA ALA A 74 -1.27 9.58 6.70
C ALA A 74 -0.02 10.39 6.33
N ALA A 75 0.49 10.25 5.10
CA ALA A 75 1.66 10.99 4.64
C ALA A 75 1.37 12.50 4.47
N GLU A 76 0.17 12.84 4.04
CA GLU A 76 -0.27 14.24 3.92
C GLU A 76 -0.43 14.90 5.30
N LEU A 77 -0.98 14.20 6.28
CA LEU A 77 -0.99 14.67 7.67
C LEU A 77 0.42 14.80 8.24
N GLY A 78 1.33 13.87 7.89
CA GLY A 78 2.75 13.99 8.23
C GLY A 78 3.38 15.27 7.69
N ARG A 79 3.01 15.68 6.48
CA ARG A 79 3.42 16.96 5.88
C ARG A 79 2.84 18.15 6.64
N HIS A 80 1.55 18.14 6.96
CA HIS A 80 0.90 19.20 7.74
C HIS A 80 1.49 19.34 9.14
N SER A 81 1.92 18.24 9.75
CA SER A 81 2.60 18.20 11.04
C SER A 81 4.11 18.49 10.94
N MET A 82 4.61 18.91 9.80
CA MET A 82 6.02 19.23 9.53
C MET A 82 7.01 18.08 9.81
N LEU A 83 6.55 16.84 9.74
CA LEU A 83 7.38 15.65 9.88
C LEU A 83 8.12 15.28 8.59
N CYS A 84 7.61 15.76 7.48
CA CYS A 84 8.18 15.63 6.14
C CYS A 84 7.81 16.84 5.28
N THR A 85 8.43 16.96 4.12
CA THR A 85 8.14 18.02 3.14
C THR A 85 6.98 17.64 2.21
N GLY A 86 6.52 16.40 2.28
CA GLY A 86 5.50 15.80 1.44
C GLY A 86 5.73 14.31 1.33
N TYR A 87 5.18 13.68 0.31
CA TYR A 87 5.43 12.26 0.04
C TYR A 87 5.74 12.02 -1.44
N GLN A 88 6.41 10.91 -1.70
CA GLN A 88 6.71 10.43 -3.04
C GLN A 88 5.97 9.11 -3.26
N PRO A 89 4.91 9.12 -4.09
CA PRO A 89 4.18 7.92 -4.42
C PRO A 89 4.95 7.12 -5.46
N THR A 90 4.89 5.81 -5.34
CA THR A 90 5.44 4.89 -6.33
C THR A 90 4.73 3.55 -6.27
N THR A 91 4.76 2.80 -7.35
CA THR A 91 4.29 1.41 -7.41
C THR A 91 5.47 0.49 -7.58
N ALA A 92 5.57 -0.54 -6.74
CA ALA A 92 6.64 -1.52 -6.84
C ALA A 92 6.51 -2.35 -8.12
N THR A 93 7.65 -2.70 -8.72
CA THR A 93 7.71 -3.56 -9.90
C THR A 93 8.75 -4.65 -9.72
N SER A 94 8.60 -5.76 -10.46
CA SER A 94 9.56 -6.86 -10.46
C SER A 94 10.95 -6.47 -10.99
N GLU A 95 11.03 -5.36 -11.71
CA GLU A 95 12.26 -4.85 -12.31
C GLU A 95 13.10 -4.01 -11.35
N TRP A 96 12.56 -3.64 -10.17
CA TRP A 96 13.29 -2.85 -9.21
C TRP A 96 14.59 -3.50 -8.79
N THR A 97 15.66 -2.73 -8.93
CA THR A 97 17.01 -3.04 -8.45
C THR A 97 17.52 -1.87 -7.61
N THR A 98 18.73 -1.99 -7.09
CA THR A 98 19.37 -0.86 -6.40
C THR A 98 19.62 0.34 -7.32
N PHE A 99 19.62 0.14 -8.65
CA PHE A 99 19.76 1.26 -9.59
C PHE A 99 18.55 2.20 -9.55
N GLU A 100 17.32 1.65 -9.56
CA GLU A 100 16.09 2.44 -9.50
C GLU A 100 15.83 3.01 -8.10
N THR A 101 16.28 2.33 -7.07
CA THR A 101 15.94 2.66 -5.67
C THR A 101 17.00 3.48 -4.96
N ILE A 102 18.27 3.07 -5.03
CA ILE A 102 19.41 3.78 -4.44
C ILE A 102 19.99 4.77 -5.44
N GLY A 103 20.12 4.36 -6.69
CA GLY A 103 20.69 5.14 -7.77
C GLY A 103 21.91 4.50 -8.40
N GLY A 104 22.42 5.16 -9.42
CA GLY A 104 23.55 4.66 -10.20
C GLY A 104 24.18 5.74 -11.09
N LEU A 105 25.23 5.34 -11.79
CA LEU A 105 25.88 6.22 -12.76
C LEU A 105 25.09 6.23 -14.08
N GLN A 106 24.78 7.43 -14.55
CA GLN A 106 24.12 7.64 -15.82
C GLN A 106 25.02 8.44 -16.75
N PRO A 107 25.11 8.08 -18.04
CA PRO A 107 25.86 8.83 -19.03
C PRO A 107 25.19 10.17 -19.33
N THR A 108 25.98 11.23 -19.34
CA THR A 108 25.61 12.57 -19.82
C THR A 108 26.67 13.08 -20.80
N PRO A 109 26.42 14.18 -21.51
CA PRO A 109 27.44 14.78 -22.39
C PRO A 109 28.75 15.12 -21.65
N GLU A 110 28.67 15.41 -20.33
CA GLU A 110 29.80 15.77 -19.47
C GLU A 110 30.49 14.57 -18.84
N GLY A 111 29.97 13.33 -19.06
CA GLY A 111 30.52 12.10 -18.49
C GLY A 111 29.49 11.32 -17.67
N LEU A 112 30.00 10.39 -16.83
CA LEU A 112 29.15 9.61 -15.92
C LEU A 112 28.84 10.40 -14.65
N ILE A 113 27.58 10.65 -14.39
CA ILE A 113 27.13 11.31 -13.17
C ILE A 113 26.29 10.36 -12.31
N PHE A 114 26.39 10.48 -10.98
CA PHE A 114 25.46 9.78 -10.10
C PHE A 114 24.10 10.44 -10.13
N ARG A 115 23.08 9.64 -10.44
CA ARG A 115 21.67 10.00 -10.23
C ARG A 115 21.11 9.23 -9.04
N PRO A 116 20.55 9.93 -8.04
CA PRO A 116 19.87 9.28 -6.93
C PRO A 116 18.66 8.50 -7.46
N GLY A 117 18.45 7.33 -6.90
CA GLY A 117 17.24 6.57 -7.10
C GLY A 117 16.14 7.03 -6.13
N LEU A 118 14.99 6.45 -6.30
CA LEU A 118 13.74 6.77 -5.61
C LEU A 118 13.88 6.94 -4.08
N PHE A 119 14.57 6.01 -3.38
CA PHE A 119 14.73 6.08 -1.93
C PHE A 119 15.68 7.20 -1.51
N VAL A 120 16.79 7.33 -2.22
CA VAL A 120 17.78 8.38 -1.92
C VAL A 120 17.19 9.75 -2.19
N GLU A 121 16.45 9.92 -3.29
CA GLU A 121 15.75 11.16 -3.63
C GLU A 121 14.71 11.53 -2.56
N ALA A 122 13.89 10.57 -2.11
CA ALA A 122 12.92 10.81 -1.05
C ALA A 122 13.58 11.23 0.26
N ILE A 123 14.72 10.63 0.62
CA ILE A 123 15.50 11.00 1.81
C ILE A 123 16.06 12.42 1.68
N GLU A 124 16.69 12.75 0.55
CA GLU A 124 17.30 14.07 0.31
C GLU A 124 16.28 15.20 0.26
N THR A 125 15.11 14.92 -0.29
CA THR A 125 14.03 15.90 -0.36
C THR A 125 13.18 15.94 0.91
N GLY A 126 13.46 15.08 1.90
CA GLY A 126 12.69 14.99 3.15
C GLY A 126 11.25 14.50 2.98
N LYS A 127 10.95 13.81 1.87
CA LYS A 127 9.62 13.25 1.59
C LYS A 127 9.47 11.86 2.20
N TRP A 128 8.28 11.55 2.71
CA TRP A 128 7.93 10.18 3.02
C TRP A 128 7.74 9.38 1.73
N LEU A 129 8.04 8.09 1.78
CA LEU A 129 7.89 7.21 0.63
C LEU A 129 6.62 6.39 0.78
N VAL A 130 5.71 6.49 -0.18
CA VAL A 130 4.50 5.66 -0.24
C VAL A 130 4.66 4.67 -1.40
N ILE A 131 4.76 3.38 -1.05
CA ILE A 131 4.99 2.31 -2.03
C ILE A 131 3.73 1.47 -2.15
N ASP A 132 3.10 1.52 -3.32
CA ASP A 132 1.95 0.67 -3.60
C ASP A 132 2.40 -0.70 -4.14
N GLU A 133 1.67 -1.76 -3.73
CA GLU A 133 1.90 -3.15 -4.16
C GLU A 133 3.35 -3.63 -3.99
N LEU A 134 3.92 -3.39 -2.80
CA LEU A 134 5.31 -3.72 -2.48
C LEU A 134 5.68 -5.18 -2.79
N ASN A 135 4.71 -6.10 -2.68
CA ASN A 135 4.84 -7.52 -3.02
C ASN A 135 5.22 -7.81 -4.49
N ARG A 136 5.07 -6.86 -5.40
CA ARG A 136 5.50 -7.03 -6.80
C ARG A 136 7.01 -6.93 -6.98
N SER A 137 7.74 -6.41 -5.99
CA SER A 137 9.20 -6.27 -6.07
C SER A 137 9.92 -7.40 -5.31
N ASN A 138 11.14 -7.70 -5.74
CA ASN A 138 12.06 -8.47 -4.93
C ASN A 138 12.70 -7.54 -3.89
N PHE A 139 12.35 -7.72 -2.61
CA PHE A 139 12.74 -6.82 -1.52
C PHE A 139 14.25 -6.69 -1.36
N ASP A 140 14.98 -7.81 -1.34
CA ASP A 140 16.43 -7.80 -1.10
C ASP A 140 17.14 -7.08 -2.25
N ARG A 141 16.67 -7.29 -3.48
CA ARG A 141 17.20 -6.62 -4.66
C ARG A 141 16.85 -5.14 -4.72
N ALA A 142 15.62 -4.78 -4.35
CA ALA A 142 15.13 -3.40 -4.41
C ALA A 142 15.73 -2.53 -3.31
N PHE A 143 15.80 -3.03 -2.07
CA PHE A 143 16.24 -2.22 -0.94
C PHE A 143 17.76 -2.19 -0.76
N GLY A 144 18.49 -3.27 -1.14
CA GLY A 144 19.94 -3.29 -1.13
C GLY A 144 20.57 -2.69 0.13
N GLN A 145 21.41 -1.68 -0.03
CA GLN A 145 22.10 -1.00 1.07
C GLN A 145 21.17 -0.24 2.04
N LEU A 146 19.96 0.10 1.61
CA LEU A 146 19.00 0.77 2.50
C LEU A 146 18.65 -0.10 3.72
N PHE A 147 18.65 -1.43 3.60
CA PHE A 147 18.48 -2.33 4.75
C PHE A 147 19.48 -2.08 5.85
N THR A 148 20.76 -1.89 5.50
CA THR A 148 21.80 -1.61 6.45
C THR A 148 21.55 -0.28 7.16
N VAL A 149 21.11 0.73 6.41
CA VAL A 149 20.80 2.05 6.94
C VAL A 149 19.57 2.00 7.86
N LEU A 150 18.49 1.36 7.42
CA LEU A 150 17.30 1.14 8.25
C LEU A 150 17.62 0.29 9.49
N SER A 151 18.70 -0.51 9.44
CA SER A 151 19.18 -1.29 10.59
C SER A 151 20.04 -0.48 11.55
N GLY A 152 20.25 0.80 11.29
CA GLY A 152 20.97 1.72 12.17
C GLY A 152 22.50 1.72 11.96
N SER A 153 22.96 1.32 10.76
CA SER A 153 24.39 1.38 10.40
C SER A 153 24.58 2.23 9.15
N ALA A 154 25.60 3.09 9.14
CA ALA A 154 25.94 3.86 7.96
C ALA A 154 26.52 2.97 6.85
N VAL A 155 26.30 3.36 5.61
CA VAL A 155 26.80 2.67 4.40
C VAL A 155 27.47 3.67 3.49
N VAL A 156 28.63 3.33 2.95
CA VAL A 156 29.30 4.09 1.90
C VAL A 156 28.93 3.49 0.55
N LEU A 157 28.38 4.34 -0.34
CA LEU A 157 28.03 3.95 -1.71
C LEU A 157 29.28 4.04 -2.61
N PRO A 158 29.39 3.23 -3.66
CA PRO A 158 30.51 3.29 -4.61
C PRO A 158 30.37 4.47 -5.60
N PHE A 159 29.62 5.51 -5.23
CA PHE A 159 29.29 6.64 -6.08
C PHE A 159 29.77 7.96 -5.46
N ARG A 160 29.97 8.95 -6.33
CA ARG A 160 30.31 10.33 -5.96
C ARG A 160 29.37 11.29 -6.69
N ARG A 161 29.09 12.44 -6.07
CA ARG A 161 28.38 13.50 -6.78
C ARG A 161 29.29 14.13 -7.83
N SER A 162 28.68 14.70 -8.86
CA SER A 162 29.45 15.44 -9.88
C SER A 162 30.33 16.53 -9.24
N GLY A 163 31.60 16.55 -9.62
CA GLY A 163 32.58 17.51 -9.06
C GLY A 163 33.03 17.23 -7.64
N GLN A 164 32.57 16.14 -7.00
CA GLN A 164 32.98 15.77 -5.65
C GLN A 164 33.99 14.62 -5.65
N ILE A 165 34.96 14.69 -4.72
CA ILE A 165 35.98 13.64 -4.53
C ILE A 165 35.50 12.58 -3.55
N LYS A 166 34.68 12.97 -2.56
CA LYS A 166 34.22 12.10 -1.49
C LYS A 166 33.09 11.19 -1.96
N PRO A 167 33.11 9.89 -1.61
CA PRO A 167 32.00 8.98 -1.90
C PRO A 167 30.77 9.35 -1.05
N ILE A 168 29.60 9.10 -1.60
CA ILE A 168 28.32 9.29 -0.90
C ILE A 168 28.20 8.25 0.22
N SER A 169 27.68 8.67 1.38
CA SER A 169 27.28 7.74 2.43
C SER A 169 25.82 7.97 2.85
N LEU A 170 25.11 6.88 3.09
CA LEU A 170 23.79 6.92 3.70
C LEU A 170 23.93 6.71 5.20
N VAL A 171 23.43 7.65 6.00
CA VAL A 171 23.69 7.70 7.44
C VAL A 171 22.37 7.76 8.21
N PRO A 172 22.10 6.81 9.10
CA PRO A 172 20.92 6.85 9.98
C PRO A 172 20.95 8.09 10.88
N HIS A 173 19.76 8.50 11.36
CA HIS A 173 19.66 9.54 12.38
C HIS A 173 20.49 9.18 13.63
N GLY A 174 21.20 10.17 14.20
CA GLY A 174 21.99 9.99 15.42
C GLY A 174 23.27 9.14 15.25
N VAL A 175 23.61 8.72 14.03
CA VAL A 175 24.84 7.99 13.74
C VAL A 175 25.89 8.92 13.16
N GLU A 176 27.16 8.74 13.58
CA GLU A 176 28.26 9.47 13.00
C GLU A 176 28.55 9.02 11.57
N ALA A 177 28.76 10.00 10.68
CA ALA A 177 29.08 9.70 9.29
C ALA A 177 30.51 9.10 9.19
N PRO A 178 30.73 8.15 8.27
CA PRO A 178 32.05 7.66 7.98
C PRO A 178 32.97 8.82 7.54
N ALA A 179 34.22 8.81 8.00
CA ALA A 179 35.23 9.83 7.63
C ALA A 179 35.37 9.91 6.10
N ASP A 180 35.65 11.10 5.61
CA ASP A 180 35.91 11.38 4.18
C ASP A 180 34.78 10.98 3.23
N THR A 181 33.52 11.07 3.68
CA THR A 181 32.33 10.83 2.86
C THR A 181 31.47 12.10 2.72
N ASP A 182 30.57 12.07 1.73
CA ASP A 182 29.47 13.04 1.53
C ASP A 182 28.16 12.43 2.09
N PRO A 183 27.74 12.81 3.31
CA PRO A 183 26.66 12.10 3.99
C PRO A 183 25.27 12.58 3.59
N ILE A 184 24.43 11.64 3.18
CA ILE A 184 22.98 11.78 3.08
C ILE A 184 22.38 11.22 4.37
N ARG A 185 21.77 12.07 5.20
CA ARG A 185 21.26 11.69 6.51
C ARG A 185 19.77 11.37 6.46
N LEU A 186 19.38 10.20 6.99
CA LEU A 186 17.97 9.89 7.21
C LEU A 186 17.43 10.77 8.35
N PRO A 187 16.38 11.57 8.12
CA PRO A 187 15.70 12.25 9.23
C PRO A 187 15.07 11.23 10.20
N ALA A 188 15.00 11.55 11.48
CA ALA A 188 14.36 10.71 12.49
C ALA A 188 12.87 10.46 12.18
N SER A 189 12.21 11.44 11.56
CA SER A 189 10.82 11.40 11.16
C SER A 189 10.57 10.73 9.80
N TRP A 190 11.60 10.34 9.03
CA TRP A 190 11.42 9.77 7.71
C TRP A 190 10.76 8.39 7.77
N ARG A 191 9.74 8.19 6.95
CA ARG A 191 8.94 6.95 6.95
C ARG A 191 8.74 6.40 5.55
N ILE A 192 8.58 5.07 5.51
CA ILE A 192 8.02 4.33 4.38
C ILE A 192 6.65 3.83 4.83
N ILE A 193 5.62 4.07 4.03
CA ILE A 193 4.31 3.44 4.16
C ILE A 193 4.07 2.66 2.88
N ALA A 194 3.99 1.35 2.99
CA ALA A 194 3.80 0.48 1.84
C ALA A 194 2.45 -0.25 1.91
N THR A 195 1.96 -0.71 0.78
CA THR A 195 0.75 -1.54 0.71
C THR A 195 1.06 -2.91 0.11
N MET A 196 0.29 -3.91 0.51
CA MET A 196 0.33 -5.28 -0.02
C MET A 196 -1.08 -5.87 -0.06
N ASN A 197 -1.35 -6.71 -1.06
CA ASN A 197 -2.58 -7.47 -1.09
C ASN A 197 -2.48 -8.71 -0.18
N ALA A 198 -3.56 -8.99 0.55
CA ALA A 198 -3.59 -10.10 1.52
C ALA A 198 -3.43 -11.49 0.87
N LEU A 199 -3.82 -11.63 -0.39
CA LEU A 199 -3.68 -12.88 -1.15
C LEU A 199 -2.20 -13.25 -1.38
N ASP A 200 -1.30 -12.26 -1.35
CA ASP A 200 0.13 -12.42 -1.60
C ASP A 200 0.94 -12.54 -0.29
N LYS A 201 0.29 -12.86 0.84
CA LYS A 201 0.96 -13.00 2.16
C LYS A 201 2.10 -14.02 2.15
N HIS A 202 2.08 -15.01 1.26
CA HIS A 202 3.18 -15.96 1.11
C HIS A 202 4.50 -15.28 0.70
N LEU A 203 4.44 -14.13 0.01
CA LEU A 203 5.61 -13.34 -0.37
C LEU A 203 6.26 -12.61 0.82
N LEU A 204 5.56 -12.50 1.97
CA LEU A 204 6.17 -12.00 3.20
C LEU A 204 7.29 -12.90 3.71
N PHE A 205 7.27 -14.20 3.37
CA PHE A 205 8.32 -15.14 3.75
C PHE A 205 9.64 -14.90 3.00
N ASP A 206 9.59 -14.16 1.90
CA ASP A 206 10.78 -13.76 1.12
C ASP A 206 11.48 -12.53 1.70
N MET A 207 10.84 -11.85 2.67
CA MET A 207 11.46 -10.72 3.37
C MET A 207 12.41 -11.20 4.46
N SER A 208 13.62 -10.67 4.46
CA SER A 208 14.57 -10.96 5.54
C SER A 208 14.03 -10.54 6.92
N TYR A 209 14.32 -11.32 7.97
CA TYR A 209 13.93 -10.98 9.35
C TYR A 209 14.45 -9.60 9.80
N ALA A 210 15.58 -9.18 9.25
CA ALA A 210 16.15 -7.86 9.54
C ALA A 210 15.25 -6.74 9.03
N LEU A 211 14.63 -6.91 7.86
CA LEU A 211 13.67 -5.96 7.29
C LEU A 211 12.36 -5.97 8.08
N MET A 212 11.80 -7.16 8.34
CA MET A 212 10.53 -7.28 9.07
C MET A 212 10.55 -6.54 10.42
N ARG A 213 11.70 -6.51 11.12
CA ARG A 213 11.83 -5.75 12.37
C ARG A 213 11.71 -4.23 12.23
N ARG A 214 11.83 -3.68 11.04
CA ARG A 214 11.75 -2.23 10.78
C ARG A 214 10.36 -1.80 10.39
N PHE A 215 9.50 -2.75 10.02
CA PHE A 215 8.13 -2.50 9.62
C PHE A 215 7.13 -3.00 10.68
N ALA A 216 6.05 -2.25 10.83
CA ALA A 216 4.83 -2.72 11.45
C ALA A 216 3.88 -3.18 10.34
N PHE A 217 3.33 -4.39 10.49
CA PHE A 217 2.31 -4.92 9.57
C PHE A 217 0.94 -4.64 10.16
N ILE A 218 0.10 -3.94 9.40
CA ILE A 218 -1.24 -3.56 9.84
C ILE A 218 -2.24 -4.07 8.82
N GLU A 219 -3.19 -4.88 9.27
CA GLU A 219 -4.23 -5.40 8.41
C GLU A 219 -5.38 -4.38 8.28
N VAL A 220 -5.55 -3.85 7.08
CA VAL A 220 -6.69 -3.00 6.73
C VAL A 220 -7.85 -3.90 6.33
N THR A 221 -8.70 -4.20 7.30
CA THR A 221 -9.89 -5.03 7.10
C THR A 221 -10.98 -4.24 6.38
N THR A 222 -11.93 -4.97 5.78
CA THR A 222 -13.14 -4.34 5.25
C THR A 222 -13.92 -3.69 6.40
N PRO A 223 -14.50 -2.51 6.17
CA PRO A 223 -15.30 -1.84 7.18
C PRO A 223 -16.56 -2.66 7.53
N PRO A 224 -17.23 -2.38 8.66
CA PRO A 224 -18.47 -3.04 9.05
C PRO A 224 -19.63 -2.69 8.11
N ASP A 225 -20.72 -3.48 8.15
CA ASP A 225 -21.84 -3.37 7.23
C ASP A 225 -22.49 -2.00 7.18
N TRP A 226 -22.65 -1.35 8.34
CA TRP A 226 -23.21 0.00 8.42
C TRP A 226 -22.41 1.05 7.63
N ALA A 227 -21.11 0.82 7.46
CA ALA A 227 -20.26 1.73 6.67
C ALA A 227 -20.58 1.62 5.17
N TYR A 228 -20.89 0.43 4.68
CA TYR A 228 -21.35 0.27 3.30
C TYR A 228 -22.73 0.89 3.08
N GLU A 229 -23.63 0.74 4.04
CA GLU A 229 -24.95 1.37 3.97
C GLU A 229 -24.78 2.89 3.88
N LYS A 230 -23.97 3.49 4.75
CA LYS A 230 -23.66 4.94 4.74
C LYS A 230 -23.04 5.39 3.40
N LEU A 231 -22.09 4.64 2.85
CA LEU A 231 -21.44 4.93 1.57
C LEU A 231 -22.43 4.86 0.39
N LEU A 232 -23.48 4.03 0.50
CA LEU A 232 -24.46 3.78 -0.54
C LEU A 232 -25.77 4.55 -0.37
N GLU A 233 -25.87 5.48 0.56
CA GLU A 233 -27.04 6.36 0.70
C GLU A 233 -27.34 7.12 -0.61
N GLY A 234 -28.62 7.36 -0.90
CA GLY A 234 -29.09 8.05 -2.10
C GLY A 234 -28.96 7.17 -3.35
N ASP A 235 -28.25 7.61 -4.38
CA ASP A 235 -28.15 6.89 -5.69
C ASP A 235 -27.57 5.47 -5.59
N GLY A 236 -27.13 5.07 -4.41
CA GLY A 236 -26.56 3.74 -4.17
C GLY A 236 -27.58 2.64 -3.85
N GLU A 237 -28.88 2.92 -3.73
CA GLU A 237 -29.89 1.93 -3.34
C GLU A 237 -29.91 0.66 -4.23
N ILE A 238 -29.71 0.84 -5.53
CA ILE A 238 -29.62 -0.30 -6.45
C ILE A 238 -28.35 -1.15 -6.18
N VAL A 239 -27.25 -0.51 -5.80
CA VAL A 239 -25.98 -1.18 -5.49
C VAL A 239 -26.07 -1.93 -4.15
N GLN A 240 -26.89 -1.46 -3.20
CA GLN A 240 -27.14 -2.16 -1.93
C GLN A 240 -27.69 -3.58 -2.14
N LYS A 241 -28.41 -3.82 -3.24
CA LYS A 241 -28.88 -5.18 -3.60
C LYS A 241 -27.73 -6.18 -3.79
N LEU A 242 -26.52 -5.71 -4.06
CA LEU A 242 -25.31 -6.52 -4.25
C LEU A 242 -24.46 -6.66 -2.97
N LEU A 243 -24.80 -6.01 -1.85
CA LEU A 243 -24.10 -6.17 -0.57
C LEU A 243 -23.99 -7.63 -0.11
N PRO A 244 -25.01 -8.50 -0.30
CA PRO A 244 -24.91 -9.91 0.07
C PRO A 244 -23.77 -10.67 -0.63
N LEU A 245 -23.24 -10.17 -1.75
CA LEU A 245 -22.10 -10.78 -2.44
C LEU A 245 -20.84 -10.80 -1.59
N ARG A 246 -20.74 -9.94 -0.56
CA ARG A 246 -19.65 -9.92 0.42
C ARG A 246 -19.56 -11.21 1.24
N THR A 247 -20.63 -11.99 1.33
CA THR A 247 -20.60 -13.30 2.00
C THR A 247 -19.86 -14.37 1.20
N LEU A 248 -19.72 -14.18 -0.11
CA LEU A 248 -19.05 -15.10 -1.02
C LEU A 248 -17.58 -14.74 -1.24
N ASN A 249 -17.28 -13.45 -1.23
CA ASN A 249 -15.91 -12.92 -1.37
C ASN A 249 -15.75 -11.65 -0.55
N ASN A 250 -14.54 -11.40 -0.06
CA ASN A 250 -14.22 -10.23 0.77
C ASN A 250 -14.08 -8.96 -0.10
N LEU A 251 -15.21 -8.40 -0.51
CA LEU A 251 -15.29 -7.23 -1.38
C LEU A 251 -15.08 -5.94 -0.58
N GLY A 252 -14.04 -5.18 -0.93
CA GLY A 252 -13.78 -3.88 -0.34
C GLY A 252 -14.80 -2.81 -0.75
N PRO A 253 -14.90 -1.67 -0.02
CA PRO A 253 -15.88 -0.62 -0.30
C PRO A 253 -15.67 0.09 -1.64
N ALA A 254 -14.48 0.12 -2.18
CA ALA A 254 -14.16 0.84 -3.42
C ALA A 254 -15.04 0.39 -4.59
N ILE A 255 -15.25 -0.91 -4.76
CA ILE A 255 -16.06 -1.46 -5.85
C ILE A 255 -17.51 -0.99 -5.76
N PHE A 256 -18.07 -0.88 -4.55
CA PHE A 256 -19.42 -0.40 -4.32
C PHE A 256 -19.54 1.10 -4.61
N VAL A 257 -18.53 1.88 -4.24
CA VAL A 257 -18.47 3.32 -4.52
C VAL A 257 -18.37 3.56 -6.03
N ASP A 258 -17.55 2.80 -6.75
CA ASP A 258 -17.43 2.91 -8.21
C ASP A 258 -18.73 2.50 -8.91
N ALA A 259 -19.38 1.43 -8.46
CA ALA A 259 -20.70 1.04 -8.93
C ALA A 259 -21.74 2.15 -8.68
N LYS A 260 -21.75 2.78 -7.51
CA LYS A 260 -22.63 3.93 -7.20
C LYS A 260 -22.39 5.10 -8.16
N ARG A 261 -21.12 5.45 -8.43
CA ARG A 261 -20.77 6.51 -9.40
C ARG A 261 -21.27 6.18 -10.81
N TYR A 262 -21.16 4.91 -11.21
CA TYR A 262 -21.69 4.44 -12.49
C TYR A 262 -23.22 4.60 -12.54
N VAL A 263 -23.93 4.16 -11.51
CA VAL A 263 -25.39 4.33 -11.38
C VAL A 263 -25.80 5.78 -11.50
N HIS A 264 -25.18 6.66 -10.73
CA HIS A 264 -25.45 8.12 -10.77
C HIS A 264 -25.32 8.70 -12.18
N ARG A 265 -24.36 8.24 -12.95
CA ARG A 265 -24.14 8.68 -14.33
C ARG A 265 -25.17 8.09 -15.28
N ARG A 266 -25.48 6.80 -15.11
CA ARG A 266 -26.28 5.99 -16.03
C ARG A 266 -27.80 6.19 -15.86
N GLN A 267 -28.25 6.59 -14.67
CA GLN A 267 -29.68 6.91 -14.38
C GLN A 267 -30.25 8.07 -15.23
N ARG A 268 -29.41 8.84 -15.89
CA ARG A 268 -29.85 9.90 -16.79
C ARG A 268 -30.40 9.35 -18.13
N ASP A 269 -30.15 8.09 -18.41
CA ASP A 269 -30.60 7.40 -19.59
C ASP A 269 -31.90 6.64 -19.24
N ASP A 270 -32.72 6.35 -20.23
CA ASP A 270 -33.94 5.56 -20.06
C ASP A 270 -33.60 4.06 -19.95
N VAL A 271 -33.12 3.66 -18.78
CA VAL A 271 -32.65 2.28 -18.48
C VAL A 271 -33.43 1.72 -17.31
N THR A 272 -33.90 0.46 -17.47
CA THR A 272 -34.62 -0.24 -16.39
C THR A 272 -33.68 -0.52 -15.20
N GLN A 273 -34.25 -0.60 -13.99
CA GLN A 273 -33.46 -0.97 -12.79
C GLN A 273 -32.84 -2.37 -12.93
N SER A 274 -33.54 -3.31 -13.57
CA SER A 274 -33.01 -4.65 -13.83
C SER A 274 -31.76 -4.59 -14.72
N ARG A 275 -31.86 -3.89 -15.85
CA ARG A 275 -30.74 -3.71 -16.77
C ARG A 275 -29.54 -3.01 -16.10
N LEU A 276 -29.81 -1.96 -15.34
CA LEU A 276 -28.76 -1.22 -14.63
C LEU A 276 -28.08 -2.11 -13.58
N LEU A 277 -28.84 -2.92 -12.84
CA LEU A 277 -28.28 -3.88 -11.86
C LEU A 277 -27.41 -4.93 -12.54
N TYR A 278 -27.84 -5.46 -13.70
CA TYR A 278 -27.02 -6.38 -14.48
C TYR A 278 -25.71 -5.71 -14.96
N GLU A 279 -25.80 -4.49 -15.50
CA GLU A 279 -24.62 -3.75 -15.98
C GLU A 279 -23.57 -3.57 -14.88
N ILE A 280 -23.98 -3.12 -13.67
CA ILE A 280 -23.05 -2.95 -12.56
C ILE A 280 -22.51 -4.28 -12.04
N PHE A 281 -23.35 -5.33 -11.99
CA PHE A 281 -22.89 -6.66 -11.63
C PHE A 281 -21.82 -7.14 -12.60
N TYR A 282 -22.08 -7.12 -13.88
CA TYR A 282 -21.17 -7.58 -14.92
C TYR A 282 -19.85 -6.80 -14.93
N ALA A 283 -19.95 -5.46 -14.90
CA ALA A 283 -18.77 -4.60 -15.06
C ALA A 283 -17.86 -4.55 -13.83
N PHE A 284 -18.41 -4.59 -12.62
CA PHE A 284 -17.66 -4.35 -11.38
C PHE A 284 -17.51 -5.60 -10.53
N PHE A 285 -18.59 -6.37 -10.34
CA PHE A 285 -18.61 -7.46 -9.35
C PHE A 285 -18.18 -8.79 -9.94
N LEU A 286 -18.66 -9.17 -11.12
CA LEU A 286 -18.38 -10.47 -11.74
C LEU A 286 -16.87 -10.79 -11.82
N PRO A 287 -15.98 -9.86 -12.20
CA PRO A 287 -14.54 -10.12 -12.27
C PRO A 287 -13.90 -10.46 -10.91
N GLN A 288 -14.56 -10.09 -9.80
CA GLN A 288 -14.07 -10.39 -8.45
C GLN A 288 -14.31 -11.84 -8.04
N PHE A 289 -15.01 -12.60 -8.85
CA PHE A 289 -15.38 -13.99 -8.61
C PHE A 289 -14.67 -14.97 -9.56
N GLU A 290 -13.62 -14.52 -10.25
CA GLU A 290 -12.80 -15.42 -11.07
C GLU A 290 -12.21 -16.55 -10.22
N GLY A 291 -12.31 -17.80 -10.71
CA GLY A 291 -11.78 -18.98 -10.01
C GLY A 291 -12.61 -19.47 -8.82
N ILE A 292 -13.87 -19.04 -8.67
CA ILE A 292 -14.78 -19.61 -7.66
C ILE A 292 -15.20 -21.05 -8.03
N ASP A 293 -15.56 -21.82 -7.00
CA ASP A 293 -16.14 -23.15 -7.19
C ASP A 293 -17.62 -23.10 -7.65
N GLU A 294 -18.11 -24.23 -8.18
CA GLU A 294 -19.48 -24.34 -8.68
C GLU A 294 -20.55 -23.99 -7.62
N HIS A 295 -20.34 -24.41 -6.37
CA HIS A 295 -21.30 -24.13 -5.29
C HIS A 295 -21.42 -22.61 -5.04
N LYS A 296 -20.32 -21.88 -5.03
CA LYS A 296 -20.31 -20.42 -4.90
C LYS A 296 -20.88 -19.75 -6.14
N ALA A 297 -20.65 -20.27 -7.34
CA ALA A 297 -21.21 -19.74 -8.57
C ALA A 297 -22.73 -19.81 -8.58
N VAL A 298 -23.32 -20.94 -8.14
CA VAL A 298 -24.76 -21.09 -7.96
C VAL A 298 -25.30 -20.09 -6.92
N GLN A 299 -24.59 -19.88 -5.81
CA GLN A 299 -25.00 -18.90 -4.81
C GLN A 299 -24.91 -17.47 -5.36
N LEU A 300 -23.83 -17.14 -6.08
CA LEU A 300 -23.65 -15.87 -6.77
C LEU A 300 -24.83 -15.54 -7.68
N TYR A 301 -25.17 -16.48 -8.57
CA TYR A 301 -26.33 -16.34 -9.44
C TYR A 301 -27.63 -16.08 -8.65
N LYS A 302 -27.94 -16.91 -7.64
CA LYS A 302 -29.14 -16.77 -6.83
C LYS A 302 -29.23 -15.41 -6.11
N LEU A 303 -28.13 -14.90 -5.62
CA LEU A 303 -28.10 -13.60 -4.92
C LEU A 303 -28.38 -12.42 -5.86
N VAL A 304 -27.99 -12.53 -7.12
CA VAL A 304 -28.17 -11.46 -8.10
C VAL A 304 -29.51 -11.60 -8.81
N ALA A 305 -29.84 -12.80 -9.28
CA ALA A 305 -31.01 -13.08 -10.12
C ALA A 305 -32.35 -12.72 -9.45
N LYS A 306 -32.47 -12.83 -8.11
CA LYS A 306 -33.70 -12.47 -7.38
C LYS A 306 -34.11 -11.00 -7.54
N HIS A 307 -33.22 -10.15 -8.06
CA HIS A 307 -33.44 -8.72 -8.26
C HIS A 307 -33.50 -8.32 -9.74
N LEU A 308 -33.46 -9.31 -10.65
CA LEU A 308 -33.42 -9.10 -12.09
C LEU A 308 -34.73 -9.59 -12.75
N ASP A 309 -35.05 -8.98 -13.87
CA ASP A 309 -36.13 -9.46 -14.76
C ASP A 309 -35.64 -10.66 -15.62
N PRO A 310 -36.53 -11.45 -16.20
CA PRO A 310 -36.17 -12.69 -16.91
C PRO A 310 -35.08 -12.55 -17.98
N PRO A 311 -35.04 -11.49 -18.81
CA PRO A 311 -33.94 -11.31 -19.78
C PRO A 311 -32.56 -11.22 -19.13
N GLU A 312 -32.43 -10.37 -18.11
CA GLU A 312 -31.17 -10.16 -17.40
C GLU A 312 -30.82 -11.37 -16.52
N GLN A 313 -31.79 -12.13 -16.01
CA GLN A 313 -31.53 -13.40 -15.33
C GLN A 313 -30.83 -14.40 -16.28
N ALA A 314 -31.30 -14.54 -17.49
CA ALA A 314 -30.68 -15.43 -18.48
C ALA A 314 -29.28 -14.99 -18.87
N GLU A 315 -29.05 -13.68 -19.05
CA GLU A 315 -27.72 -13.13 -19.28
C GLU A 315 -26.77 -13.38 -18.08
N THR A 316 -27.28 -13.18 -16.86
CA THR A 316 -26.49 -13.42 -15.62
C THR A 316 -26.14 -14.89 -15.48
N GLN A 317 -27.07 -15.81 -15.77
CA GLN A 317 -26.81 -17.25 -15.73
C GLN A 317 -25.67 -17.62 -16.69
N ARG A 318 -25.72 -17.13 -17.94
CA ARG A 318 -24.69 -17.37 -18.94
C ARG A 318 -23.32 -16.88 -18.50
N VAL A 319 -23.20 -15.62 -18.04
CA VAL A 319 -21.88 -15.04 -17.67
C VAL A 319 -21.31 -15.65 -16.40
N VAL A 320 -22.15 -16.11 -15.47
CA VAL A 320 -21.70 -16.83 -14.28
C VAL A 320 -21.22 -18.24 -14.65
N ALA A 321 -21.89 -18.90 -15.65
CA ALA A 321 -21.43 -20.18 -16.18
C ALA A 321 -20.05 -20.09 -16.84
N GLU A 322 -19.84 -19.04 -17.62
CA GLU A 322 -18.56 -18.76 -18.27
C GLU A 322 -17.38 -18.67 -17.28
N LEU A 323 -17.60 -18.21 -16.02
CA LEU A 323 -16.57 -18.21 -14.97
C LEU A 323 -16.07 -19.60 -14.60
N LEU A 324 -16.91 -20.63 -14.75
CA LEU A 324 -16.56 -22.01 -14.43
C LEU A 324 -15.88 -22.73 -15.61
N GLY A 325 -15.82 -22.11 -16.80
CA GLY A 325 -15.32 -22.76 -18.03
C GLY A 325 -16.22 -23.88 -18.55
N GLU A 326 -17.48 -23.98 -18.06
CA GLU A 326 -18.47 -24.96 -18.42
C GLU A 326 -19.76 -24.26 -18.85
N GLU A 327 -20.48 -24.84 -19.85
CA GLU A 327 -21.88 -24.51 -20.05
C GLU A 327 -22.67 -25.10 -18.87
N LEU A 328 -23.24 -24.23 -18.00
CA LEU A 328 -24.20 -24.68 -17.01
C LEU A 328 -25.37 -25.30 -17.75
N VAL A 329 -25.41 -26.63 -17.84
CA VAL A 329 -26.55 -27.38 -18.34
C VAL A 329 -27.69 -27.14 -17.36
N GLY A 330 -28.75 -26.49 -17.84
CA GLY A 330 -29.90 -25.98 -17.10
C GLY A 330 -30.73 -27.04 -16.36
#